data_2ab8e906a19d897f87d5aa28510a4f0e
#
_entry.id   2ab8e906a19d897f87d5aa28510a4f0e
#
_cell.length_a   1.000
_cell.length_b   1.000
_cell.length_c   1.000
_cell.angle_alpha   90.00
_cell.angle_beta   90.00
_cell.angle_gamma   90.00
#
_symmetry.space_group_name_H-M   'P 1'
#
loop_
_entity.id
_entity.type
_entity.pdbx_description
1 polymer ?
#
loop_
_entity_poly.entity_id
_entity_poly.type
_entity_poly.pdbx_seq_one_letter_code
_entity_poly.pdbx_strand_id
1 'polypeptide(L)'
;MKAIMVMFDSLNRHMLSPYGCDWTHTPNFQRLAQHTVVFDRNYICSMPCMPARRDLHTGRPGFLHRGWGPLEPFDDSMPAILKDNGVHSHLVTDHYHYFECGGANYHTQYATWEFVRGQEGDPWKGRPDLDLSKPGPDSTGQWRRQDVVNRLYMPDEARHYQTRTFDRGLEFLDDNHSTDDWFLQIESFDPHEPFFAAERFRDLFPDDYTGTLSDWPPYGDLEENSCEHMIDHWRNAYASLLAQCDASLGRVLDKMDALDLWSDTMLIVNTDHGFLLGEHNHAAKNVMPLWQELANTPLFVWDPRAGRQDERCDCLTSSIDWAPTILDYFGREPTPDMLGRSLRPCLEDNSPVRDYAIFGYHGHYVNVTDGRFVYMRPAATDNNSPLRSYTLSPFNMNVSYELEQLRSMSGPQTFAATKDVGVLCYEAGAGAADVMNRFGTLLYDVVADPQQQNPIDDAEQEQRLLSAMVEMMTEMDAPPEQYERLGIELQPR
;
A
#
# COMPACT_ATOMS: atom_id res chain seq x y z
N MET A 1 12.21 -12.39 21.26
CA MET A 1 12.38 -12.01 19.82
C MET A 1 11.74 -10.66 19.60
N LYS A 2 12.27 -9.84 18.69
CA LYS A 2 11.83 -8.46 18.47
C LYS A 2 11.67 -8.21 16.97
N ALA A 3 10.67 -7.43 16.56
CA ALA A 3 10.53 -7.05 15.15
C ALA A 3 10.08 -5.61 15.00
N ILE A 4 10.63 -4.93 14.01
CA ILE A 4 10.27 -3.57 13.61
C ILE A 4 9.78 -3.62 12.16
N MET A 5 8.65 -3.00 11.88
CA MET A 5 8.20 -2.69 10.53
C MET A 5 8.13 -1.17 10.40
N VAL A 6 8.79 -0.63 9.39
CA VAL A 6 8.63 0.76 8.97
C VAL A 6 7.89 0.75 7.64
N MET A 7 6.66 1.25 7.64
CA MET A 7 5.81 1.30 6.47
C MET A 7 5.58 2.75 6.06
N PHE A 8 5.90 3.05 4.82
CA PHE A 8 5.56 4.31 4.17
C PHE A 8 4.33 4.11 3.29
N ASP A 9 3.55 5.15 3.04
CA ASP A 9 2.43 5.09 2.09
C ASP A 9 2.85 5.72 0.76
N SER A 10 2.46 5.12 -0.35
CA SER A 10 2.72 5.66 -1.69
C SER A 10 4.21 5.81 -2.08
N LEU A 11 5.09 4.94 -1.56
CA LEU A 11 6.52 5.00 -1.82
C LEU A 11 6.88 4.40 -3.19
N ASN A 12 7.20 5.27 -4.16
CA ASN A 12 7.63 4.85 -5.48
C ASN A 12 9.09 4.34 -5.46
N ARG A 13 9.31 3.06 -5.79
CA ARG A 13 10.65 2.45 -5.82
C ARG A 13 11.59 3.12 -6.83
N HIS A 14 11.06 3.65 -7.93
CA HIS A 14 11.84 4.30 -8.97
C HIS A 14 12.45 5.63 -8.51
N MET A 15 12.04 6.12 -7.35
CA MET A 15 12.59 7.32 -6.71
C MET A 15 13.64 6.98 -5.63
N LEU A 16 14.00 5.70 -5.44
CA LEU A 16 14.95 5.26 -4.42
C LEU A 16 16.30 4.88 -5.02
N SER A 17 17.39 5.33 -4.39
CA SER A 17 18.76 5.03 -4.83
C SER A 17 19.08 3.53 -4.88
N PRO A 18 18.62 2.64 -3.96
CA PRO A 18 18.84 1.20 -4.09
C PRO A 18 18.20 0.56 -5.34
N TYR A 19 17.23 1.23 -5.96
CA TYR A 19 16.58 0.81 -7.19
C TYR A 19 17.01 1.61 -8.42
N GLY A 20 18.11 2.38 -8.29
CA GLY A 20 18.78 3.04 -9.43
C GLY A 20 18.46 4.50 -9.63
N CYS A 21 17.71 5.15 -8.75
CA CYS A 21 17.51 6.59 -8.80
C CYS A 21 18.77 7.33 -8.36
N ASP A 22 19.28 8.23 -9.17
CA ASP A 22 20.54 8.96 -8.92
C ASP A 22 20.35 10.46 -8.64
N TRP A 23 19.12 10.99 -8.76
CA TRP A 23 18.83 12.40 -8.57
C TRP A 23 18.09 12.72 -7.26
N THR A 24 17.43 11.77 -6.65
CA THR A 24 16.78 11.94 -5.35
C THR A 24 17.80 11.82 -4.21
N HIS A 25 17.44 12.34 -3.03
CA HIS A 25 18.32 12.29 -1.87
C HIS A 25 17.83 11.24 -0.86
N THR A 26 18.28 9.99 -1.04
CA THR A 26 17.85 8.83 -0.24
C THR A 26 19.04 8.02 0.32
N PRO A 27 20.02 8.68 1.03
CA PRO A 27 21.21 8.02 1.53
C PRO A 27 20.92 6.97 2.62
N ASN A 28 19.86 7.12 3.39
CA ASN A 28 19.51 6.15 4.43
C ASN A 28 18.82 4.91 3.86
N PHE A 29 18.04 5.04 2.79
CA PHE A 29 17.59 3.85 2.04
C PHE A 29 18.79 3.09 1.44
N GLN A 30 19.83 3.79 0.97
CA GLN A 30 21.06 3.16 0.52
C GLN A 30 21.81 2.46 1.68
N ARG A 31 21.88 3.08 2.86
CA ARG A 31 22.41 2.45 4.08
C ARG A 31 21.58 1.24 4.49
N LEU A 32 20.24 1.33 4.45
CA LEU A 32 19.35 0.21 4.71
C LEU A 32 19.65 -0.98 3.80
N ALA A 33 19.83 -0.74 2.50
CA ALA A 33 20.14 -1.79 1.52
C ALA A 33 21.45 -2.55 1.88
N GLN A 34 22.44 -1.88 2.48
CA GLN A 34 23.67 -2.51 2.95
C GLN A 34 23.47 -3.42 4.18
N HIS A 35 22.38 -3.25 4.91
CA HIS A 35 22.05 -4.05 6.10
C HIS A 35 20.95 -5.09 5.87
N THR A 36 20.37 -5.14 4.69
CA THR A 36 19.17 -5.96 4.40
C THR A 36 19.32 -6.76 3.12
N VAL A 37 18.39 -7.69 2.91
CA VAL A 37 18.08 -8.24 1.60
C VAL A 37 17.09 -7.33 0.91
N VAL A 38 17.42 -6.87 -0.31
CA VAL A 38 16.58 -6.00 -1.15
C VAL A 38 15.84 -6.86 -2.14
N PHE A 39 14.50 -6.79 -2.15
CA PHE A 39 13.67 -7.55 -3.06
C PHE A 39 13.40 -6.78 -4.36
N ASP A 40 13.65 -7.43 -5.50
CA ASP A 40 13.48 -6.84 -6.83
C ASP A 40 12.05 -6.99 -7.38
N ARG A 41 11.30 -8.00 -6.91
CA ARG A 41 10.00 -8.39 -7.44
C ARG A 41 8.97 -8.56 -6.31
N ASN A 42 8.71 -7.46 -5.59
CA ASN A 42 7.69 -7.43 -4.55
C ASN A 42 6.45 -6.71 -5.06
N TYR A 43 5.38 -7.44 -5.28
CA TYR A 43 4.14 -6.87 -5.79
C TYR A 43 3.12 -6.64 -4.68
N ILE A 44 2.40 -5.53 -4.78
CA ILE A 44 1.18 -5.33 -3.99
C ILE A 44 0.19 -6.46 -4.26
N CYS A 45 -0.83 -6.60 -3.41
CA CYS A 45 -1.95 -7.47 -3.72
C CYS A 45 -3.25 -6.66 -3.87
N SER A 46 -3.79 -6.08 -2.81
CA SER A 46 -4.98 -5.23 -2.90
C SER A 46 -4.61 -3.75 -2.84
N MET A 47 -5.24 -2.92 -3.69
CA MET A 47 -5.17 -1.46 -3.66
C MET A 47 -6.50 -0.85 -3.21
N PRO A 48 -6.48 0.42 -2.79
CA PRO A 48 -5.34 1.23 -2.33
C PRO A 48 -5.05 1.02 -0.83
N CYS A 49 -4.72 2.08 -0.12
CA CYS A 49 -4.23 2.13 1.26
C CYS A 49 -4.90 1.14 2.24
N MET A 50 -6.21 1.25 2.53
CA MET A 50 -6.86 0.37 3.53
C MET A 50 -7.03 -1.08 3.05
N PRO A 51 -7.38 -1.38 1.79
CA PRO A 51 -7.30 -2.74 1.26
C PRO A 51 -5.92 -3.38 1.39
N ALA A 52 -4.82 -2.61 1.16
CA ALA A 52 -3.46 -3.09 1.38
C ALA A 52 -3.18 -3.38 2.86
N ARG A 53 -3.71 -2.56 3.79
CA ARG A 53 -3.62 -2.85 5.23
C ARG A 53 -4.41 -4.10 5.63
N ARG A 54 -5.53 -4.36 4.97
CA ARG A 54 -6.26 -5.61 5.19
C ARG A 54 -5.41 -6.81 4.78
N ASP A 55 -4.74 -6.74 3.64
CA ASP A 55 -3.80 -7.77 3.19
C ASP A 55 -2.65 -7.97 4.18
N LEU A 56 -2.07 -6.87 4.72
CA LEU A 56 -1.06 -6.92 5.78
C LEU A 56 -1.57 -7.61 7.05
N HIS A 57 -2.81 -7.36 7.45
CA HIS A 57 -3.38 -8.00 8.64
C HIS A 57 -3.68 -9.48 8.40
N THR A 58 -4.30 -9.81 7.25
CA THR A 58 -4.92 -11.11 7.02
C THR A 58 -4.05 -12.08 6.23
N GLY A 59 -2.93 -11.61 5.62
CA GLY A 59 -2.14 -12.43 4.71
C GLY A 59 -2.95 -12.98 3.52
N ARG A 60 -4.04 -12.30 3.14
CA ARG A 60 -5.00 -12.77 2.15
C ARG A 60 -5.48 -11.64 1.25
N PRO A 61 -5.60 -11.89 -0.08
CA PRO A 61 -6.17 -10.92 -1.00
C PRO A 61 -7.63 -10.59 -0.69
N GLY A 62 -7.98 -9.30 -0.63
CA GLY A 62 -9.34 -8.83 -0.35
C GLY A 62 -10.09 -8.27 -1.56
N PHE A 63 -9.39 -7.82 -2.59
CA PHE A 63 -9.94 -6.97 -3.66
C PHE A 63 -11.00 -7.64 -4.56
N LEU A 64 -11.07 -8.96 -4.63
CA LEU A 64 -12.11 -9.67 -5.40
C LEU A 64 -13.47 -9.66 -4.71
N HIS A 65 -13.50 -9.51 -3.38
CA HIS A 65 -14.72 -9.55 -2.59
C HIS A 65 -15.25 -8.14 -2.24
N ARG A 66 -14.35 -7.20 -1.99
CA ARG A 66 -14.70 -5.81 -1.67
C ARG A 66 -13.51 -4.86 -1.80
N GLY A 67 -13.76 -3.56 -1.80
CA GLY A 67 -12.77 -2.50 -1.66
C GLY A 67 -12.55 -2.10 -0.20
N TRP A 68 -12.61 -0.80 0.08
CA TRP A 68 -12.49 -0.24 1.42
C TRP A 68 -13.55 -0.80 2.37
N GLY A 69 -13.14 -0.98 3.60
CA GLY A 69 -14.02 -1.39 4.68
C GLY A 69 -13.22 -1.78 5.93
N PRO A 70 -13.85 -1.80 7.11
CA PRO A 70 -13.25 -2.31 8.33
C PRO A 70 -12.83 -3.77 8.19
N LEU A 71 -11.96 -4.27 9.06
CA LEU A 71 -11.78 -5.71 9.22
C LEU A 71 -13.11 -6.35 9.60
N GLU A 72 -13.42 -7.47 8.97
CA GLU A 72 -14.60 -8.26 9.29
C GLU A 72 -14.39 -9.09 10.58
N PRO A 73 -15.45 -9.45 11.28
CA PRO A 73 -15.32 -10.24 12.52
C PRO A 73 -14.63 -11.60 12.35
N PHE A 74 -14.60 -12.13 11.13
CA PHE A 74 -13.96 -13.40 10.78
C PHE A 74 -12.53 -13.22 10.23
N ASP A 75 -12.07 -12.00 9.99
CA ASP A 75 -10.72 -11.75 9.50
C ASP A 75 -9.69 -12.12 10.58
N ASP A 76 -8.75 -12.98 10.23
CA ASP A 76 -7.59 -13.25 11.09
C ASP A 76 -6.59 -12.11 10.97
N SER A 77 -6.28 -11.48 12.08
CA SER A 77 -5.37 -10.33 12.11
C SER A 77 -4.03 -10.71 12.70
N MET A 78 -2.94 -10.57 11.94
CA MET A 78 -1.59 -10.87 12.40
C MET A 78 -1.24 -10.16 13.72
N PRO A 79 -1.46 -8.83 13.92
CA PRO A 79 -1.22 -8.19 15.19
C PRO A 79 -2.04 -8.75 16.37
N ALA A 80 -3.29 -9.18 16.11
CA ALA A 80 -4.14 -9.82 17.11
C ALA A 80 -3.59 -11.21 17.46
N ILE A 81 -3.19 -12.00 16.47
CA ILE A 81 -2.58 -13.32 16.70
C ILE A 81 -1.31 -13.18 17.54
N LEU A 82 -0.45 -12.22 17.25
CA LEU A 82 0.76 -11.94 18.04
C LEU A 82 0.39 -11.63 19.49
N LYS A 83 -0.53 -10.67 19.70
CA LYS A 83 -1.02 -10.27 21.03
C LYS A 83 -1.56 -11.45 21.81
N ASP A 84 -2.41 -12.28 21.21
CA ASP A 84 -3.05 -13.42 21.85
C ASP A 84 -2.05 -14.55 22.19
N ASN A 85 -0.87 -14.52 21.56
CA ASN A 85 0.25 -15.44 21.78
C ASN A 85 1.40 -14.84 22.58
N GLY A 86 1.18 -13.74 23.30
CA GLY A 86 2.14 -13.16 24.23
C GLY A 86 3.19 -12.25 23.60
N VAL A 87 3.07 -11.89 22.33
CA VAL A 87 3.90 -10.88 21.66
C VAL A 87 3.20 -9.53 21.73
N HIS A 88 3.82 -8.54 22.35
CA HIS A 88 3.25 -7.20 22.47
C HIS A 88 3.33 -6.47 21.11
N SER A 89 2.21 -6.30 20.43
CA SER A 89 2.15 -5.54 19.18
C SER A 89 1.83 -4.08 19.45
N HIS A 90 2.67 -3.17 18.93
CA HIS A 90 2.48 -1.72 19.06
C HIS A 90 2.47 -1.05 17.69
N LEU A 91 1.46 -0.20 17.45
CA LEU A 91 1.34 0.61 16.24
C LEU A 91 1.56 2.08 16.57
N VAL A 92 2.42 2.73 15.82
CA VAL A 92 2.51 4.20 15.78
C VAL A 92 2.18 4.66 14.37
N THR A 93 1.20 5.54 14.20
CA THR A 93 0.75 5.96 12.87
C THR A 93 0.26 7.40 12.84
N ASP A 94 0.39 8.06 11.70
CA ASP A 94 -0.30 9.30 11.34
C ASP A 94 -1.43 9.07 10.31
N HIS A 95 -1.71 7.83 9.95
CA HIS A 95 -2.72 7.46 8.98
C HIS A 95 -4.14 7.63 9.55
N TYR A 96 -4.77 8.79 9.32
CA TYR A 96 -6.05 9.13 9.94
C TYR A 96 -7.23 8.29 9.44
N HIS A 97 -7.13 7.59 8.31
CA HIS A 97 -8.17 6.69 7.81
C HIS A 97 -8.49 5.53 8.76
N TYR A 98 -7.61 5.18 9.68
CA TYR A 98 -7.94 4.25 10.78
C TYR A 98 -9.05 4.76 11.71
N PHE A 99 -9.37 6.03 11.66
CA PHE A 99 -10.39 6.68 12.49
C PHE A 99 -11.63 7.10 11.69
N GLU A 100 -11.69 6.70 10.44
CA GLU A 100 -12.86 6.79 9.59
C GLU A 100 -13.62 5.45 9.55
N CYS A 101 -14.88 5.47 9.08
CA CYS A 101 -15.72 4.28 9.07
C CYS A 101 -15.09 3.10 8.32
N GLY A 102 -14.46 3.37 7.17
CA GLY A 102 -13.87 2.36 6.30
C GLY A 102 -12.51 1.81 6.78
N GLY A 103 -11.88 2.44 7.76
CA GLY A 103 -10.62 2.02 8.37
C GLY A 103 -10.74 1.67 9.85
N ALA A 104 -11.93 1.80 10.42
CA ALA A 104 -12.19 1.51 11.82
C ALA A 104 -11.78 0.07 12.19
N ASN A 105 -11.31 -0.14 13.42
CA ASN A 105 -10.91 -1.41 14.01
C ASN A 105 -9.55 -2.02 13.60
N TYR A 106 -8.84 -1.53 12.61
CA TYR A 106 -7.49 -2.04 12.30
C TYR A 106 -6.51 -1.78 13.46
N HIS A 107 -6.41 -0.53 13.92
CA HIS A 107 -5.53 -0.14 15.02
C HIS A 107 -5.86 -0.87 16.33
N THR A 108 -7.13 -1.26 16.55
CA THR A 108 -7.56 -1.97 17.75
C THR A 108 -7.11 -3.43 17.81
N GLN A 109 -6.56 -3.97 16.73
CA GLN A 109 -5.98 -5.31 16.68
C GLN A 109 -4.63 -5.38 17.40
N TYR A 110 -3.91 -4.27 17.47
CA TYR A 110 -2.65 -4.17 18.21
C TYR A 110 -2.91 -4.18 19.74
N ALA A 111 -1.91 -4.58 20.51
CA ALA A 111 -1.99 -4.53 21.97
C ALA A 111 -2.05 -3.08 22.47
N THR A 112 -1.24 -2.21 21.86
CA THR A 112 -1.24 -0.76 22.10
C THR A 112 -1.03 0.01 20.80
N TRP A 113 -1.45 1.28 20.77
CA TRP A 113 -1.28 2.12 19.59
C TRP A 113 -1.25 3.61 19.93
N GLU A 114 -0.52 4.37 19.11
CA GLU A 114 -0.48 5.82 19.16
C GLU A 114 -0.84 6.43 17.80
N PHE A 115 -1.63 7.48 17.81
CA PHE A 115 -2.05 8.20 16.63
C PHE A 115 -1.59 9.65 16.64
N VAL A 116 -0.81 10.04 15.63
CA VAL A 116 -0.34 11.40 15.42
C VAL A 116 -1.24 12.10 14.43
N ARG A 117 -1.87 13.21 14.87
CA ARG A 117 -2.84 13.98 14.09
C ARG A 117 -2.19 15.02 13.18
N GLY A 118 -2.86 15.31 12.05
CA GLY A 118 -2.60 16.47 11.21
C GLY A 118 -2.25 16.18 9.76
N GLN A 119 -2.14 14.91 9.37
CA GLN A 119 -1.84 14.51 8.02
C GLN A 119 -3.03 14.83 7.09
N GLU A 120 -2.77 15.33 5.88
CA GLU A 120 -3.76 15.55 4.83
C GLU A 120 -5.01 16.31 5.33
N GLY A 121 -6.19 15.82 4.92
CA GLY A 121 -7.49 16.34 5.33
C GLY A 121 -7.99 15.86 6.70
N ASP A 122 -7.12 15.30 7.55
CA ASP A 122 -7.48 14.90 8.91
C ASP A 122 -8.29 16.01 9.63
N PRO A 123 -9.52 15.78 10.08
CA PRO A 123 -10.31 16.79 10.80
C PRO A 123 -9.76 17.07 12.20
N TRP A 124 -8.49 17.50 12.26
CA TRP A 124 -7.72 17.70 13.49
C TRP A 124 -8.00 19.04 14.15
N LYS A 125 -7.81 20.14 13.42
CA LYS A 125 -7.93 21.50 13.97
C LYS A 125 -9.14 22.22 13.43
N GLY A 126 -9.90 22.87 14.33
CA GLY A 126 -11.03 23.73 13.97
C GLY A 126 -10.60 25.20 13.94
N ARG A 127 -10.84 25.86 12.81
CA ARG A 127 -10.62 27.31 12.63
C ARG A 127 -11.84 27.93 11.97
N PRO A 128 -12.97 28.11 12.72
CA PRO A 128 -14.21 28.66 12.18
C PRO A 128 -14.12 30.14 11.79
N ASP A 129 -13.06 30.80 12.21
CA ASP A 129 -12.74 32.20 11.85
C ASP A 129 -12.09 32.31 10.45
N LEU A 130 -11.60 31.22 9.89
CA LEU A 130 -11.03 31.22 8.54
C LEU A 130 -12.12 31.08 7.48
N ASP A 131 -12.12 31.97 6.51
CA ASP A 131 -12.96 31.87 5.32
C ASP A 131 -12.39 30.82 4.36
N LEU A 132 -12.76 29.57 4.58
CA LEU A 132 -12.38 28.44 3.74
C LEU A 132 -13.23 28.32 2.45
N SER A 133 -14.15 29.30 2.20
CA SER A 133 -14.92 29.36 0.95
C SER A 133 -14.09 29.89 -0.21
N LYS A 134 -13.04 30.66 0.09
CA LYS A 134 -12.08 31.10 -0.93
C LYS A 134 -11.15 29.95 -1.25
N PRO A 135 -11.00 29.58 -2.53
CA PRO A 135 -9.99 28.63 -2.91
C PRO A 135 -8.63 29.15 -2.40
N GLY A 136 -7.93 28.33 -1.59
CA GLY A 136 -6.49 28.44 -1.52
C GLY A 136 -5.94 28.21 -2.93
N PRO A 137 -4.63 28.37 -3.15
CA PRO A 137 -4.05 28.27 -4.49
C PRO A 137 -4.51 27.06 -5.29
N ASP A 138 -4.92 25.95 -4.62
CA ASP A 138 -5.28 24.68 -5.27
C ASP A 138 -6.50 23.98 -4.67
N SER A 139 -7.31 24.66 -3.87
CA SER A 139 -8.31 24.01 -3.05
C SER A 139 -9.63 23.75 -3.79
N THR A 140 -9.78 22.60 -4.40
CA THR A 140 -11.05 22.13 -4.99
C THR A 140 -11.86 21.23 -4.08
N GLY A 141 -11.40 20.85 -2.88
CA GLY A 141 -12.10 19.92 -1.99
C GLY A 141 -12.08 20.31 -0.51
N GLN A 142 -12.96 19.66 0.26
CA GLN A 142 -13.03 19.85 1.72
C GLN A 142 -11.74 19.39 2.40
N TRP A 143 -11.13 18.32 1.94
CA TRP A 143 -9.87 17.76 2.47
C TRP A 143 -8.72 18.75 2.30
N ARG A 144 -8.54 19.32 1.12
CA ARG A 144 -7.51 20.33 0.86
C ARG A 144 -7.66 21.55 1.75
N ARG A 145 -8.89 21.98 2.03
CA ARG A 145 -9.16 23.10 2.96
C ARG A 145 -8.78 22.76 4.39
N GLN A 146 -9.05 21.53 4.83
CA GLN A 146 -8.68 21.07 6.16
C GLN A 146 -7.16 20.96 6.30
N ASP A 147 -6.46 20.48 5.26
CA ASP A 147 -5.00 20.41 5.21
C ASP A 147 -4.37 21.80 5.40
N VAL A 148 -4.86 22.83 4.71
CA VAL A 148 -4.42 24.24 4.92
C VAL A 148 -4.55 24.66 6.38
N VAL A 149 -5.65 24.29 7.04
CA VAL A 149 -5.82 24.57 8.48
C VAL A 149 -4.80 23.80 9.31
N ASN A 150 -4.60 22.52 9.03
CA ASN A 150 -3.68 21.68 9.79
C ASN A 150 -2.23 22.19 9.73
N ARG A 151 -1.77 22.62 8.55
CA ARG A 151 -0.42 23.19 8.34
C ARG A 151 -0.11 24.42 9.20
N LEU A 152 -1.11 25.23 9.57
CA LEU A 152 -0.92 26.36 10.48
C LEU A 152 -0.42 25.95 11.88
N TYR A 153 -0.61 24.68 12.24
CA TYR A 153 -0.18 24.10 13.52
C TYR A 153 1.11 23.28 13.39
N MET A 154 1.68 23.24 12.19
CA MET A 154 2.93 22.56 11.86
C MET A 154 3.94 23.54 11.21
N PRO A 155 4.32 24.64 11.90
CA PRO A 155 5.17 25.68 11.33
C PRO A 155 6.64 25.27 11.17
N ASP A 156 7.03 24.15 11.74
CA ASP A 156 8.40 23.64 11.73
C ASP A 156 8.40 22.09 11.68
N GLU A 157 9.56 21.53 11.34
CA GLU A 157 9.77 20.09 11.20
C GLU A 157 9.43 19.30 12.48
N ALA A 158 9.75 19.85 13.67
CA ALA A 158 9.49 19.16 14.93
C ALA A 158 8.00 18.99 15.23
N ARG A 159 7.14 19.77 14.58
CA ARG A 159 5.68 19.67 14.69
C ARG A 159 5.03 18.93 13.53
N HIS A 160 5.81 18.59 12.51
CA HIS A 160 5.33 17.81 11.37
C HIS A 160 4.82 16.43 11.84
N TYR A 161 3.69 15.97 11.32
CA TYR A 161 3.08 14.72 11.74
C TYR A 161 4.04 13.53 11.56
N GLN A 162 4.76 13.43 10.43
CA GLN A 162 5.73 12.38 10.17
C GLN A 162 6.85 12.38 11.22
N THR A 163 7.48 13.53 11.48
CA THR A 163 8.55 13.63 12.49
C THR A 163 8.09 13.13 13.84
N ARG A 164 6.88 13.54 14.26
CA ARG A 164 6.29 13.11 15.53
C ARG A 164 5.93 11.62 15.56
N THR A 165 5.53 11.05 14.44
CA THR A 165 5.26 9.61 14.32
C THR A 165 6.54 8.82 14.56
N PHE A 166 7.63 9.22 13.92
CA PHE A 166 8.93 8.59 14.18
C PHE A 166 9.43 8.86 15.61
N ASP A 167 9.21 10.04 16.20
CA ASP A 167 9.55 10.32 17.60
C ASP A 167 8.90 9.31 18.55
N ARG A 168 7.61 8.98 18.35
CA ARG A 168 6.90 7.98 19.16
C ARG A 168 7.41 6.57 18.96
N GLY A 169 7.72 6.19 17.72
CA GLY A 169 8.34 4.90 17.43
C GLY A 169 9.70 4.74 18.11
N LEU A 170 10.52 5.79 18.08
CA LEU A 170 11.83 5.80 18.73
C LEU A 170 11.71 5.81 20.26
N GLU A 171 10.71 6.49 20.84
CA GLU A 171 10.39 6.42 22.27
C GLU A 171 10.06 4.99 22.69
N PHE A 172 9.24 4.26 21.90
CA PHE A 172 8.96 2.85 22.16
C PHE A 172 10.26 2.00 22.19
N LEU A 173 11.18 2.24 21.24
CA LEU A 173 12.47 1.52 21.21
C LEU A 173 13.33 1.85 22.43
N ASP A 174 13.39 3.12 22.87
CA ASP A 174 14.13 3.52 24.06
C ASP A 174 13.62 2.79 25.32
N ASP A 175 12.30 2.68 25.45
CA ASP A 175 11.67 2.10 26.62
C ASP A 175 11.71 0.56 26.62
N ASN A 176 11.73 -0.10 25.43
CA ASN A 176 11.47 -1.53 25.33
C ASN A 176 12.60 -2.37 24.72
N HIS A 177 13.72 -1.76 24.24
CA HIS A 177 14.80 -2.49 23.58
C HIS A 177 15.41 -3.63 24.41
N SER A 178 15.39 -3.52 25.75
CA SER A 178 15.93 -4.52 26.68
C SER A 178 14.96 -5.66 27.02
N THR A 179 13.73 -5.62 26.49
CA THR A 179 12.72 -6.68 26.65
C THR A 179 12.53 -7.45 25.36
N ASP A 180 11.99 -8.66 25.45
CA ASP A 180 11.68 -9.51 24.32
C ASP A 180 10.17 -9.55 24.01
N ASP A 181 9.85 -10.23 22.92
CA ASP A 181 8.51 -10.57 22.49
C ASP A 181 7.63 -9.33 22.22
N TRP A 182 8.15 -8.44 21.36
CA TRP A 182 7.38 -7.31 20.85
C TRP A 182 7.53 -7.13 19.33
N PHE A 183 6.48 -6.59 18.73
CA PHE A 183 6.38 -6.13 17.36
C PHE A 183 6.01 -4.65 17.33
N LEU A 184 6.86 -3.81 16.77
CA LEU A 184 6.62 -2.39 16.55
C LEU A 184 6.35 -2.13 15.07
N GLN A 185 5.21 -1.52 14.75
CA GLN A 185 4.96 -0.95 13.44
C GLN A 185 5.00 0.58 13.54
N ILE A 186 5.94 1.22 12.83
CA ILE A 186 5.98 2.65 12.60
C ILE A 186 5.42 2.87 11.20
N GLU A 187 4.27 3.48 11.10
CA GLU A 187 3.58 3.72 9.84
C GLU A 187 3.47 5.22 9.59
N SER A 188 4.14 5.68 8.54
CA SER A 188 4.07 7.06 8.07
C SER A 188 3.22 7.13 6.80
N PHE A 189 2.27 8.04 6.77
CA PHE A 189 1.49 8.30 5.57
C PHE A 189 2.33 8.93 4.46
N ASP A 190 3.41 9.65 4.78
CA ASP A 190 4.35 10.15 3.77
C ASP A 190 5.14 8.98 3.11
N PRO A 191 5.51 9.10 1.81
CA PRO A 191 5.38 10.30 0.96
C PRO A 191 4.07 10.41 0.16
N HIS A 192 2.94 9.96 0.69
CA HIS A 192 1.60 10.23 0.13
C HIS A 192 1.39 11.73 -0.07
N GLU A 193 0.60 12.12 -1.06
CA GLU A 193 0.17 13.51 -1.21
C GLU A 193 -0.73 13.95 -0.02
N PRO A 194 -0.74 15.23 0.35
CA PRO A 194 0.00 16.34 -0.25
C PRO A 194 1.50 16.30 0.08
N PHE A 195 2.34 16.68 -0.87
CA PHE A 195 3.80 16.64 -0.72
C PHE A 195 4.31 17.79 0.15
N PHE A 196 3.90 17.79 1.42
CA PHE A 196 4.21 18.81 2.40
C PHE A 196 5.48 18.47 3.19
N ALA A 197 6.64 18.87 2.71
CA ALA A 197 7.92 18.68 3.37
C ALA A 197 8.38 19.91 4.18
N ALA A 198 9.21 19.69 5.20
CA ALA A 198 9.89 20.78 5.92
C ALA A 198 10.87 21.53 5.00
N GLU A 199 11.11 22.83 5.30
CA GLU A 199 11.87 23.74 4.44
C GLU A 199 13.24 23.18 4.03
N ARG A 200 14.02 22.66 4.98
CA ARG A 200 15.36 22.11 4.69
C ARG A 200 15.39 20.98 3.65
N PHE A 201 14.30 20.26 3.47
CA PHE A 201 14.20 19.22 2.46
C PHE A 201 13.75 19.77 1.11
N ARG A 202 12.91 20.80 1.11
CA ARG A 202 12.55 21.54 -0.12
C ARG A 202 13.76 22.25 -0.72
N ASP A 203 14.67 22.73 0.11
CA ASP A 203 15.92 23.38 -0.34
C ASP A 203 16.86 22.43 -1.07
N LEU A 204 16.70 21.11 -0.94
CA LEU A 204 17.46 20.10 -1.70
C LEU A 204 17.03 20.03 -3.17
N PHE A 205 15.80 20.42 -3.48
CA PHE A 205 15.20 20.35 -4.82
C PHE A 205 14.65 21.71 -5.21
N PRO A 206 15.53 22.68 -5.49
CA PRO A 206 15.11 24.03 -5.86
C PRO A 206 14.27 23.97 -7.15
N ASP A 207 13.19 24.71 -7.15
CA ASP A 207 12.18 24.72 -8.18
C ASP A 207 11.87 26.17 -8.56
N ASP A 208 11.88 26.49 -9.85
CA ASP A 208 11.55 27.79 -10.41
C ASP A 208 10.10 27.89 -10.92
N TYR A 209 9.27 26.89 -10.61
CA TYR A 209 7.86 26.87 -10.96
C TYR A 209 7.14 28.06 -10.31
N THR A 210 6.54 28.91 -11.16
CA THR A 210 5.85 30.15 -10.73
C THR A 210 4.33 30.05 -10.88
N GLY A 211 3.82 28.87 -11.26
CA GLY A 211 2.39 28.61 -11.38
C GLY A 211 1.72 28.50 -10.03
N THR A 212 0.49 28.04 -10.04
CA THR A 212 -0.25 27.69 -8.83
C THR A 212 0.45 26.53 -8.14
N LEU A 213 0.89 26.70 -6.90
CA LEU A 213 1.55 25.65 -6.13
C LEU A 213 0.59 24.50 -5.91
N SER A 214 0.89 23.36 -6.49
CA SER A 214 0.16 22.13 -6.31
C SER A 214 1.08 21.04 -5.78
N ASP A 215 1.04 20.83 -4.47
CA ASP A 215 1.68 19.68 -3.84
C ASP A 215 0.74 18.48 -3.75
N TRP A 216 -0.39 18.54 -4.48
CA TRP A 216 -1.41 17.50 -4.56
C TRP A 216 -1.82 17.28 -6.01
N PRO A 217 -1.11 16.39 -6.74
CA PRO A 217 -1.41 16.11 -8.15
C PRO A 217 -2.86 15.63 -8.36
N PRO A 218 -3.47 15.93 -9.51
CA PRO A 218 -4.78 15.37 -9.86
C PRO A 218 -4.65 13.85 -10.06
N TYR A 219 -5.73 13.13 -9.76
CA TYR A 219 -5.81 11.69 -10.03
C TYR A 219 -6.24 11.45 -11.48
N GLY A 220 -5.40 10.79 -12.25
CA GLY A 220 -5.72 10.37 -13.61
C GLY A 220 -4.79 10.92 -14.69
N ASP A 221 -5.38 11.07 -15.88
CA ASP A 221 -4.67 11.63 -17.03
C ASP A 221 -4.21 13.05 -16.77
N LEU A 222 -3.00 13.34 -17.23
CA LEU A 222 -2.54 14.70 -17.32
C LEU A 222 -3.25 15.38 -18.49
N GLU A 223 -3.95 16.47 -18.20
CA GLU A 223 -4.63 17.27 -19.21
C GLU A 223 -3.61 17.80 -20.25
N GLU A 224 -4.08 18.08 -21.47
CA GLU A 224 -3.24 18.69 -22.52
C GLU A 224 -2.55 20.00 -22.07
N ASN A 225 -3.05 20.64 -21.02
CA ASN A 225 -2.51 21.86 -20.42
C ASN A 225 -1.49 21.59 -19.30
N SER A 226 -1.28 20.34 -18.87
CA SER A 226 -0.23 19.99 -17.93
C SER A 226 1.12 20.16 -18.62
N CYS A 227 1.88 21.16 -18.22
CA CYS A 227 3.19 21.40 -18.79
C CYS A 227 4.27 20.58 -18.07
N GLU A 228 5.38 20.32 -18.76
CA GLU A 228 6.55 19.62 -18.22
C GLU A 228 7.03 20.24 -16.89
N HIS A 229 7.04 21.58 -16.79
CA HIS A 229 7.39 22.28 -15.56
C HIS A 229 6.49 21.95 -14.35
N MET A 230 5.22 21.65 -14.58
CA MET A 230 4.31 21.23 -13.49
C MET A 230 4.62 19.80 -13.04
N ILE A 231 4.95 18.91 -13.97
CA ILE A 231 5.38 17.53 -13.65
C ILE A 231 6.69 17.55 -12.88
N ASP A 232 7.66 18.33 -13.30
CA ASP A 232 8.94 18.51 -12.61
C ASP A 232 8.73 19.10 -11.20
N HIS A 233 7.79 20.04 -11.05
CA HIS A 233 7.40 20.58 -9.75
C HIS A 233 6.86 19.48 -8.81
N TRP A 234 5.95 18.62 -9.29
CA TRP A 234 5.44 17.50 -8.48
C TRP A 234 6.55 16.52 -8.10
N ARG A 235 7.44 16.20 -9.04
CA ARG A 235 8.60 15.34 -8.78
C ARG A 235 9.53 15.93 -7.72
N ASN A 236 9.80 17.23 -7.79
CA ASN A 236 10.62 17.94 -6.81
C ASN A 236 9.95 18.00 -5.44
N ALA A 237 8.63 18.25 -5.39
CA ALA A 237 7.86 18.24 -4.14
C ALA A 237 7.81 16.84 -3.51
N TYR A 238 7.57 15.80 -4.31
CA TYR A 238 7.64 14.41 -3.86
C TYR A 238 9.05 14.03 -3.37
N ALA A 239 10.10 14.38 -4.14
CA ALA A 239 11.48 14.11 -3.76
C ALA A 239 11.88 14.83 -2.45
N SER A 240 11.34 16.02 -2.20
CA SER A 240 11.53 16.74 -0.95
C SER A 240 10.92 15.98 0.25
N LEU A 241 9.69 15.49 0.08
CA LEU A 241 9.01 14.72 1.11
C LEU A 241 9.67 13.35 1.30
N LEU A 242 10.11 12.72 0.21
CA LEU A 242 10.89 11.48 0.24
C LEU A 242 12.21 11.64 0.99
N ALA A 243 12.92 12.76 0.82
CA ALA A 243 14.14 13.05 1.57
C ALA A 243 13.86 13.21 3.07
N GLN A 244 12.68 13.70 3.45
CA GLN A 244 12.24 13.72 4.85
C GLN A 244 11.93 12.32 5.36
N CYS A 245 11.30 11.46 4.55
CA CYS A 245 11.11 10.03 4.86
C CYS A 245 12.45 9.33 5.07
N ASP A 246 13.41 9.57 4.19
CA ASP A 246 14.78 9.02 4.29
C ASP A 246 15.47 9.43 5.58
N ALA A 247 15.38 10.72 5.95
CA ALA A 247 15.97 11.20 7.19
C ALA A 247 15.31 10.57 8.44
N SER A 248 13.99 10.36 8.41
CA SER A 248 13.26 9.68 9.48
C SER A 248 13.65 8.21 9.58
N LEU A 249 13.79 7.51 8.44
CA LEU A 249 14.35 6.15 8.39
C LEU A 249 15.76 6.09 8.97
N GLY A 250 16.61 7.07 8.64
CA GLY A 250 17.96 7.18 9.18
C GLY A 250 17.99 7.18 10.71
N ARG A 251 17.04 7.84 11.36
CA ARG A 251 16.90 7.87 12.83
C ARG A 251 16.57 6.48 13.40
N VAL A 252 15.78 5.67 12.69
CA VAL A 252 15.50 4.28 13.08
C VAL A 252 16.77 3.43 12.96
N LEU A 253 17.52 3.57 11.86
CA LEU A 253 18.78 2.85 11.66
C LEU A 253 19.82 3.24 12.72
N ASP A 254 19.93 4.54 13.05
CA ASP A 254 20.81 5.02 14.14
C ASP A 254 20.43 4.40 15.49
N LYS A 255 19.13 4.21 15.73
CA LYS A 255 18.62 3.58 16.95
C LYS A 255 18.95 2.08 16.96
N MET A 256 18.80 1.40 15.81
CA MET A 256 19.21 0.00 15.65
C MET A 256 20.69 -0.21 15.98
N ASP A 257 21.56 0.70 15.51
CA ASP A 257 22.99 0.67 15.81
C ASP A 257 23.29 0.97 17.29
N ALA A 258 22.70 2.03 17.82
CA ALA A 258 22.98 2.50 19.18
C ALA A 258 22.54 1.51 20.27
N LEU A 259 21.48 0.74 20.00
CA LEU A 259 20.90 -0.23 20.94
C LEU A 259 21.29 -1.68 20.62
N ASP A 260 22.20 -1.92 19.64
CA ASP A 260 22.65 -3.25 19.18
C ASP A 260 21.49 -4.19 18.79
N LEU A 261 20.45 -3.62 18.13
CA LEU A 261 19.24 -4.37 17.79
C LEU A 261 19.42 -5.32 16.59
N TRP A 262 20.43 -5.13 15.75
CA TRP A 262 20.66 -5.99 14.59
C TRP A 262 20.86 -7.47 14.94
N SER A 263 21.33 -7.76 16.15
CA SER A 263 21.65 -9.13 16.58
C SER A 263 20.42 -10.01 16.84
N ASP A 264 19.25 -9.42 17.15
CA ASP A 264 18.08 -10.15 17.65
C ASP A 264 16.74 -9.57 17.20
N THR A 265 16.74 -8.56 16.34
CA THR A 265 15.54 -7.83 15.90
C THR A 265 15.42 -7.90 14.39
N MET A 266 14.28 -8.39 13.89
CA MET A 266 13.91 -8.30 12.49
C MET A 266 13.58 -6.85 12.13
N LEU A 267 13.99 -6.40 10.94
CA LEU A 267 13.57 -5.12 10.37
C LEU A 267 12.95 -5.36 8.99
N ILE A 268 11.74 -4.86 8.80
CA ILE A 268 11.06 -4.81 7.50
C ILE A 268 10.79 -3.36 7.16
N VAL A 269 11.20 -2.91 5.95
CA VAL A 269 10.85 -1.59 5.42
C VAL A 269 10.12 -1.79 4.10
N ASN A 270 8.91 -1.28 4.01
CA ASN A 270 7.98 -1.51 2.91
C ASN A 270 7.05 -0.33 2.63
N THR A 271 6.15 -0.51 1.68
CA THR A 271 5.05 0.41 1.38
C THR A 271 3.82 -0.38 0.95
N ASP A 272 2.65 0.22 1.05
CA ASP A 272 1.38 -0.37 0.60
C ASP A 272 1.22 -0.38 -0.91
N HIS A 273 1.66 0.66 -1.63
CA HIS A 273 1.70 0.79 -3.09
C HIS A 273 2.63 1.94 -3.48
N GLY A 274 2.86 2.09 -4.78
CA GLY A 274 3.61 3.23 -5.31
C GLY A 274 2.73 4.41 -5.72
N PHE A 275 3.28 5.30 -6.54
CA PHE A 275 2.64 6.54 -7.00
C PHE A 275 3.19 6.94 -8.36
N LEU A 276 2.34 7.46 -9.27
CA LEU A 276 2.74 8.01 -10.57
C LEU A 276 3.01 9.51 -10.47
N LEU A 277 4.10 9.93 -11.07
CA LEU A 277 4.60 11.31 -11.10
C LEU A 277 4.80 11.80 -12.54
N GLY A 278 3.84 11.49 -13.43
CA GLY A 278 3.87 11.86 -14.85
C GLY A 278 4.17 10.69 -15.79
N GLU A 279 4.54 9.50 -15.27
CA GLU A 279 4.71 8.30 -16.09
C GLU A 279 3.39 7.93 -16.77
N HIS A 280 3.47 7.38 -17.98
CA HIS A 280 2.30 7.02 -18.79
C HIS A 280 1.31 8.17 -19.03
N ASN A 281 1.75 9.41 -18.93
CA ASN A 281 0.91 10.61 -18.96
C ASN A 281 -0.18 10.62 -17.88
N HIS A 282 0.12 10.06 -16.68
CA HIS A 282 -0.79 10.00 -15.55
C HIS A 282 -0.11 10.51 -14.28
N ALA A 283 -0.92 10.97 -13.33
CA ALA A 283 -0.46 11.29 -11.99
C ALA A 283 -1.33 10.57 -10.95
N ALA A 284 -0.76 10.37 -9.77
CA ALA A 284 -1.39 9.74 -8.62
C ALA A 284 -1.65 8.22 -8.79
N LYS A 285 -2.84 7.74 -8.43
CA LYS A 285 -3.18 6.32 -8.34
C LYS A 285 -4.69 6.10 -8.49
N ASN A 286 -5.15 4.85 -8.50
CA ASN A 286 -6.57 4.40 -8.46
C ASN A 286 -7.35 4.48 -9.77
N VAL A 287 -7.03 5.35 -10.70
CA VAL A 287 -7.82 5.61 -11.92
C VAL A 287 -7.01 5.37 -13.20
N MET A 288 -6.07 4.45 -13.16
CA MET A 288 -5.22 4.01 -14.27
C MET A 288 -4.84 2.53 -14.11
N PRO A 289 -4.33 1.86 -15.15
CA PRO A 289 -3.74 0.53 -15.00
C PRO A 289 -2.66 0.49 -13.91
N LEU A 290 -2.52 -0.64 -13.22
CA LEU A 290 -1.55 -0.79 -12.14
C LEU A 290 -0.17 -1.13 -12.69
N TRP A 291 0.50 -0.13 -13.31
CA TRP A 291 1.85 -0.25 -13.84
C TRP A 291 2.89 -0.50 -12.74
N GLN A 292 4.14 -0.75 -13.15
CA GLN A 292 5.24 -1.10 -12.23
C GLN A 292 5.46 -0.05 -11.14
N GLU A 293 5.27 1.22 -11.45
CA GLU A 293 5.41 2.33 -10.50
C GLU A 293 4.40 2.24 -9.34
N LEU A 294 3.25 1.62 -9.58
CA LEU A 294 2.20 1.40 -8.57
C LEU A 294 2.31 0.03 -7.91
N ALA A 295 2.61 -1.01 -8.70
CA ALA A 295 2.42 -2.39 -8.29
C ALA A 295 3.69 -3.09 -7.79
N ASN A 296 4.88 -2.78 -8.35
CA ASN A 296 6.15 -3.37 -7.92
C ASN A 296 6.83 -2.46 -6.92
N THR A 297 6.62 -2.74 -5.64
CA THR A 297 6.98 -1.86 -4.53
C THR A 297 8.33 -2.22 -3.90
N PRO A 298 9.01 -1.26 -3.25
CA PRO A 298 10.25 -1.54 -2.52
C PRO A 298 9.96 -2.43 -1.31
N LEU A 299 10.85 -3.39 -1.07
CA LEU A 299 10.86 -4.22 0.12
C LEU A 299 12.29 -4.49 0.55
N PHE A 300 12.59 -4.18 1.81
CA PHE A 300 13.87 -4.43 2.47
C PHE A 300 13.63 -5.26 3.72
N VAL A 301 14.36 -6.36 3.88
CA VAL A 301 14.18 -7.24 5.04
C VAL A 301 15.54 -7.63 5.62
N TRP A 302 15.69 -7.40 6.91
CA TRP A 302 16.72 -7.99 7.75
C TRP A 302 16.08 -9.04 8.67
N ASP A 303 16.54 -10.27 8.57
CA ASP A 303 16.20 -11.34 9.50
C ASP A 303 17.51 -11.84 10.16
N PRO A 304 17.69 -11.61 11.48
CA PRO A 304 18.90 -12.04 12.16
C PRO A 304 19.12 -13.55 12.15
N ARG A 305 18.06 -14.35 11.91
CA ARG A 305 18.14 -15.82 11.79
C ARG A 305 18.83 -16.22 10.49
N ALA A 306 18.59 -15.48 9.39
CA ALA A 306 19.21 -15.69 8.09
C ALA A 306 20.60 -15.03 8.01
N GLY A 307 20.77 -13.87 8.64
CA GLY A 307 22.04 -13.14 8.72
C GLY A 307 22.57 -12.60 7.39
N ARG A 308 21.71 -12.53 6.34
CA ARG A 308 22.08 -12.03 5.00
C ARG A 308 21.85 -10.54 4.90
N GLN A 309 22.83 -9.83 4.37
CA GLN A 309 22.83 -8.37 4.21
C GLN A 309 23.58 -7.98 2.94
N ASP A 310 23.35 -6.76 2.43
CA ASP A 310 23.94 -6.23 1.20
C ASP A 310 23.75 -7.17 -0.01
N GLU A 311 22.58 -7.79 -0.08
CA GLU A 311 22.22 -8.75 -1.09
C GLU A 311 20.88 -8.40 -1.75
N ARG A 312 20.70 -8.87 -2.99
CA ARG A 312 19.43 -8.74 -3.70
C ARG A 312 18.76 -10.11 -3.83
N CYS A 313 17.44 -10.09 -3.77
CA CYS A 313 16.59 -11.25 -3.98
C CYS A 313 15.66 -11.01 -5.15
N ASP A 314 15.68 -11.87 -6.15
CA ASP A 314 14.82 -11.82 -7.33
C ASP A 314 13.61 -12.76 -7.23
N CYS A 315 13.39 -13.37 -6.07
CA CYS A 315 12.18 -14.13 -5.81
C CYS A 315 10.94 -13.25 -5.95
N LEU A 316 9.91 -13.79 -6.59
CA LEU A 316 8.60 -13.14 -6.66
C LEU A 316 7.94 -13.20 -5.29
N THR A 317 7.51 -12.05 -4.78
CA THR A 317 6.84 -11.90 -3.47
C THR A 317 5.61 -11.01 -3.60
N SER A 318 4.75 -11.05 -2.60
CA SER A 318 3.53 -10.25 -2.57
C SER A 318 3.31 -9.66 -1.18
N SER A 319 2.59 -8.54 -1.10
CA SER A 319 2.29 -7.88 0.19
C SER A 319 1.56 -8.79 1.20
N ILE A 320 0.84 -9.81 0.74
CA ILE A 320 0.21 -10.81 1.61
C ILE A 320 1.22 -11.73 2.33
N ASP A 321 2.49 -11.73 1.92
CA ASP A 321 3.54 -12.57 2.51
C ASP A 321 4.09 -11.99 3.82
N TRP A 322 3.84 -10.70 4.10
CA TRP A 322 4.39 -10.04 5.27
C TRP A 322 3.80 -10.58 6.58
N ALA A 323 2.48 -10.80 6.64
CA ALA A 323 1.83 -11.38 7.82
C ALA A 323 2.41 -12.75 8.20
N PRO A 324 2.43 -13.77 7.30
CA PRO A 324 3.02 -15.07 7.63
C PRO A 324 4.53 -14.99 7.89
N THR A 325 5.27 -14.03 7.31
CA THR A 325 6.69 -13.84 7.60
C THR A 325 6.91 -13.38 9.05
N ILE A 326 6.12 -12.42 9.51
CA ILE A 326 6.21 -11.92 10.89
C ILE A 326 5.76 -13.01 11.87
N LEU A 327 4.67 -13.74 11.57
CA LEU A 327 4.24 -14.87 12.40
C LEU A 327 5.32 -15.95 12.51
N ASP A 328 5.90 -16.37 11.37
CA ASP A 328 7.01 -17.34 11.35
C ASP A 328 8.21 -16.84 12.17
N TYR A 329 8.54 -15.55 12.08
CA TYR A 329 9.61 -14.97 12.87
C TYR A 329 9.38 -15.17 14.37
N PHE A 330 8.18 -14.99 14.87
CA PHE A 330 7.81 -15.22 16.26
C PHE A 330 7.45 -16.69 16.58
N GLY A 331 7.71 -17.62 15.66
CA GLY A 331 7.42 -19.05 15.83
C GLY A 331 5.92 -19.34 15.94
N ARG A 332 5.11 -18.60 15.21
CA ARG A 332 3.65 -18.78 15.13
C ARG A 332 3.27 -19.25 13.74
N GLU A 333 2.38 -20.21 13.67
CA GLU A 333 1.87 -20.72 12.40
C GLU A 333 0.85 -19.72 11.82
N PRO A 334 0.88 -19.48 10.50
CA PRO A 334 -0.19 -18.78 9.80
C PRO A 334 -1.51 -19.54 9.95
N THR A 335 -2.62 -18.81 9.93
CA THR A 335 -3.94 -19.46 9.92
C THR A 335 -4.24 -20.06 8.55
N PRO A 336 -5.16 -21.05 8.46
CA PRO A 336 -5.53 -21.65 7.18
C PRO A 336 -6.10 -20.65 6.15
N ASP A 337 -6.60 -19.52 6.60
CA ASP A 337 -7.15 -18.48 5.73
C ASP A 337 -6.08 -17.57 5.11
N MET A 338 -4.86 -17.57 5.63
CA MET A 338 -3.73 -16.84 5.07
C MET A 338 -3.21 -17.55 3.82
N LEU A 339 -3.21 -16.87 2.68
CA LEU A 339 -2.69 -17.37 1.40
C LEU A 339 -1.27 -16.89 1.11
N GLY A 340 -0.78 -15.93 1.90
CA GLY A 340 0.61 -15.50 1.90
C GLY A 340 1.54 -16.59 2.41
N ARG A 341 2.82 -16.45 2.12
CA ARG A 341 3.86 -17.41 2.48
C ARG A 341 5.00 -16.71 3.19
N SER A 342 5.60 -17.35 4.22
CA SER A 342 6.78 -16.77 4.87
C SER A 342 7.89 -16.55 3.85
N LEU A 343 8.51 -15.37 3.90
CA LEU A 343 9.67 -15.02 3.06
C LEU A 343 10.97 -15.66 3.56
N ARG A 344 10.94 -16.43 4.63
CA ARG A 344 12.12 -17.07 5.20
C ARG A 344 12.97 -17.85 4.18
N PRO A 345 12.40 -18.69 3.27
CA PRO A 345 13.19 -19.36 2.24
C PRO A 345 13.91 -18.38 1.29
N CYS A 346 13.24 -17.28 0.92
CA CYS A 346 13.88 -16.23 0.11
C CYS A 346 15.04 -15.57 0.85
N LEU A 347 14.89 -15.35 2.15
CA LEU A 347 15.89 -14.72 3.00
C LEU A 347 17.07 -15.66 3.34
N GLU A 348 16.85 -16.97 3.43
CA GLU A 348 17.91 -17.93 3.75
C GLU A 348 18.80 -18.24 2.55
N ASP A 349 18.24 -18.50 1.38
CA ASP A 349 18.99 -19.02 0.23
C ASP A 349 18.45 -18.64 -1.17
N ASN A 350 17.58 -17.62 -1.28
CA ASN A 350 16.86 -17.25 -2.50
C ASN A 350 15.94 -18.34 -3.05
N SER A 351 15.42 -19.23 -2.21
CA SER A 351 14.41 -20.20 -2.62
C SER A 351 13.07 -19.54 -2.87
N PRO A 352 12.46 -19.68 -4.06
CA PRO A 352 11.22 -18.99 -4.38
C PRO A 352 10.05 -19.56 -3.57
N VAL A 353 9.16 -18.68 -3.13
CA VAL A 353 7.95 -19.04 -2.37
C VAL A 353 6.70 -19.08 -3.24
N ARG A 354 6.75 -18.51 -4.46
CA ARG A 354 5.62 -18.49 -5.39
C ARG A 354 6.09 -18.37 -6.84
N ASP A 355 5.27 -18.90 -7.76
CA ASP A 355 5.49 -18.77 -9.21
C ASP A 355 4.72 -17.59 -9.80
N TYR A 356 3.60 -17.19 -9.18
CA TYR A 356 2.73 -16.12 -9.63
C TYR A 356 2.31 -15.22 -8.47
N ALA A 357 2.05 -13.94 -8.77
CA ALA A 357 1.39 -13.00 -7.88
C ALA A 357 0.18 -12.38 -8.57
N ILE A 358 -0.95 -12.32 -7.86
CA ILE A 358 -2.17 -11.66 -8.31
C ILE A 358 -2.34 -10.35 -7.56
N PHE A 359 -2.80 -9.31 -8.26
CA PHE A 359 -3.01 -7.99 -7.65
C PHE A 359 -4.12 -7.23 -8.36
N GLY A 360 -4.72 -6.31 -7.65
CA GLY A 360 -5.80 -5.53 -8.21
C GLY A 360 -6.42 -4.53 -7.24
N TYR A 361 -7.46 -3.90 -7.76
CA TYR A 361 -8.33 -2.98 -7.05
C TYR A 361 -9.78 -3.40 -7.29
N HIS A 362 -10.62 -3.32 -6.27
CA HIS A 362 -12.01 -3.76 -6.41
C HIS A 362 -12.77 -2.98 -7.49
N GLY A 363 -13.29 -3.70 -8.48
CA GLY A 363 -13.95 -3.07 -9.63
C GLY A 363 -13.00 -2.53 -10.70
N HIS A 364 -11.74 -2.94 -10.68
CA HIS A 364 -10.72 -2.58 -11.65
C HIS A 364 -10.20 -3.82 -12.39
N TYR A 365 -9.05 -3.71 -13.05
CA TYR A 365 -8.34 -4.85 -13.59
C TYR A 365 -8.07 -5.91 -12.52
N VAL A 366 -8.10 -7.18 -12.94
CA VAL A 366 -7.39 -8.24 -12.22
C VAL A 366 -6.08 -8.48 -12.95
N ASN A 367 -4.98 -8.43 -12.23
CA ASN A 367 -3.64 -8.52 -12.79
C ASN A 367 -2.93 -9.74 -12.23
N VAL A 368 -2.09 -10.36 -13.06
CA VAL A 368 -1.22 -11.47 -12.64
C VAL A 368 0.17 -11.29 -13.23
N THR A 369 1.18 -11.68 -12.48
CA THR A 369 2.57 -11.67 -12.93
C THR A 369 3.30 -12.93 -12.49
N ASP A 370 4.29 -13.36 -13.28
CA ASP A 370 5.32 -14.34 -12.93
C ASP A 370 6.67 -13.66 -12.60
N GLY A 371 6.67 -12.33 -12.47
CA GLY A 371 7.86 -11.52 -12.25
C GLY A 371 8.59 -11.09 -13.53
N ARG A 372 8.22 -11.67 -14.69
CA ARG A 372 8.67 -11.23 -16.01
C ARG A 372 7.55 -10.67 -16.86
N PHE A 373 6.43 -11.38 -16.93
CA PHE A 373 5.26 -10.92 -17.68
C PHE A 373 4.20 -10.39 -16.71
N VAL A 374 3.56 -9.28 -17.09
CA VAL A 374 2.41 -8.72 -16.37
C VAL A 374 1.21 -8.73 -17.30
N TYR A 375 0.19 -9.46 -16.92
CA TYR A 375 -1.08 -9.54 -17.64
C TYR A 375 -2.18 -8.83 -16.86
N MET A 376 -2.88 -7.90 -17.51
CA MET A 376 -3.94 -7.09 -16.91
C MET A 376 -5.25 -7.37 -17.63
N ARG A 377 -6.17 -8.07 -16.97
CA ARG A 377 -7.47 -8.45 -17.50
C ARG A 377 -8.53 -7.42 -17.14
N PRO A 378 -9.15 -6.74 -18.12
CA PRO A 378 -10.26 -5.82 -17.89
C PRO A 378 -11.58 -6.56 -17.72
N ALA A 379 -12.65 -5.83 -17.39
CA ALA A 379 -14.01 -6.33 -17.52
C ALA A 379 -14.35 -6.65 -18.99
N ALA A 380 -15.19 -7.67 -19.19
CA ALA A 380 -15.61 -8.09 -20.52
C ALA A 380 -16.71 -7.17 -21.11
N THR A 381 -17.30 -6.33 -20.29
CA THR A 381 -18.41 -5.44 -20.67
C THR A 381 -18.09 -3.98 -20.32
N ASP A 382 -18.51 -3.04 -21.17
CA ASP A 382 -18.22 -1.62 -21.01
C ASP A 382 -18.77 -1.01 -19.71
N ASN A 383 -19.76 -1.64 -19.09
CA ASN A 383 -20.34 -1.19 -17.82
C ASN A 383 -19.73 -1.88 -16.59
N ASN A 384 -18.68 -2.69 -16.77
CA ASN A 384 -18.00 -3.41 -15.70
C ASN A 384 -18.94 -4.23 -14.79
N SER A 385 -19.87 -4.91 -15.36
CA SER A 385 -20.93 -5.66 -14.65
C SER A 385 -20.87 -7.15 -14.97
N PRO A 386 -21.22 -8.03 -14.02
CA PRO A 386 -21.67 -7.71 -12.64
C PRO A 386 -20.52 -7.37 -11.69
N LEU A 387 -20.71 -6.39 -10.81
CA LEU A 387 -19.76 -6.04 -9.76
C LEU A 387 -20.47 -5.91 -8.41
N ARG A 388 -20.01 -6.66 -7.41
CA ARG A 388 -20.62 -6.75 -6.10
C ARG A 388 -19.58 -6.70 -4.99
N SER A 389 -20.01 -6.16 -3.84
CA SER A 389 -19.23 -6.15 -2.60
C SER A 389 -19.87 -7.06 -1.56
N TYR A 390 -19.04 -7.79 -0.81
CA TYR A 390 -19.45 -8.74 0.22
C TYR A 390 -18.92 -8.29 1.57
N THR A 391 -19.82 -7.90 2.48
CA THR A 391 -19.42 -7.34 3.78
C THR A 391 -20.57 -7.36 4.79
N LEU A 392 -20.22 -7.43 6.07
CA LEU A 392 -21.12 -7.13 7.18
C LEU A 392 -21.06 -5.63 7.55
N SER A 393 -20.08 -4.91 7.02
CA SER A 393 -19.79 -3.52 7.36
C SER A 393 -19.85 -2.64 6.10
N PRO A 394 -21.04 -2.17 5.68
CA PRO A 394 -21.24 -1.45 4.42
C PRO A 394 -20.72 -0.01 4.48
N PHE A 395 -19.42 0.13 4.64
CA PHE A 395 -18.71 1.40 4.67
C PHE A 395 -17.62 1.45 3.59
N ASN A 396 -17.41 2.65 3.06
CA ASN A 396 -16.33 2.97 2.14
C ASN A 396 -15.66 4.27 2.60
N MET A 397 -14.36 4.28 2.81
CA MET A 397 -13.61 5.40 3.38
C MET A 397 -14.31 5.98 4.62
N ASN A 398 -14.80 7.22 4.53
CA ASN A 398 -15.45 7.94 5.60
C ASN A 398 -16.99 7.97 5.52
N VAL A 399 -17.57 7.21 4.59
CA VAL A 399 -19.00 7.23 4.32
C VAL A 399 -19.62 5.83 4.41
N SER A 400 -20.90 5.79 4.77
CA SER A 400 -21.75 4.61 4.64
C SER A 400 -22.11 4.40 3.17
N TYR A 401 -22.43 3.16 2.79
CA TYR A 401 -23.01 2.89 1.49
C TYR A 401 -24.27 3.73 1.27
N GLU A 402 -24.50 4.13 0.04
CA GLU A 402 -25.69 4.87 -0.36
C GLU A 402 -26.96 4.04 -0.13
N LEU A 403 -28.10 4.71 0.12
CA LEU A 403 -29.35 4.02 0.40
C LEU A 403 -29.79 3.06 -0.72
N GLU A 404 -29.43 3.35 -1.97
CA GLU A 404 -29.72 2.48 -3.10
C GLU A 404 -28.89 1.22 -3.05
N GLN A 405 -27.60 1.32 -2.74
CA GLN A 405 -26.72 0.18 -2.51
C GLN A 405 -27.22 -0.67 -1.32
N LEU A 406 -27.63 -0.03 -0.21
CA LEU A 406 -28.20 -0.75 0.93
C LEU A 406 -29.50 -1.47 0.59
N ARG A 407 -30.34 -0.91 -0.32
CA ARG A 407 -31.56 -1.56 -0.79
C ARG A 407 -31.29 -2.71 -1.77
N SER A 408 -30.13 -2.73 -2.43
CA SER A 408 -29.70 -3.84 -3.30
C SER A 408 -29.27 -5.08 -2.53
N MET A 409 -29.18 -5.00 -1.20
CA MET A 409 -28.72 -6.05 -0.32
C MET A 409 -29.42 -7.39 -0.59
N SER A 410 -28.63 -8.42 -0.76
CA SER A 410 -29.06 -9.81 -0.88
C SER A 410 -28.16 -10.75 -0.08
N GLY A 411 -28.50 -12.01 0.01
CA GLY A 411 -27.75 -12.99 0.76
C GLY A 411 -28.48 -13.47 2.00
N PRO A 412 -27.82 -14.10 2.99
CA PRO A 412 -26.35 -14.18 3.15
C PRO A 412 -25.65 -15.15 2.22
N GLN A 413 -24.39 -14.90 1.92
CA GLN A 413 -23.48 -15.81 1.22
C GLN A 413 -22.27 -16.11 2.09
N THR A 414 -21.66 -17.29 1.91
CA THR A 414 -20.47 -17.70 2.64
C THR A 414 -19.32 -17.94 1.66
N PHE A 415 -18.12 -17.64 2.10
CA PHE A 415 -16.87 -17.92 1.43
C PHE A 415 -15.95 -18.66 2.40
N ALA A 416 -14.92 -19.34 1.93
CA ALA A 416 -13.97 -20.04 2.79
C ALA A 416 -13.44 -19.16 3.93
N ALA A 417 -13.02 -17.94 3.60
CA ALA A 417 -12.50 -16.97 4.59
C ALA A 417 -13.55 -16.45 5.56
N THR A 418 -14.84 -16.63 5.33
CA THR A 418 -15.89 -16.13 6.24
C THR A 418 -16.19 -17.09 7.39
N LYS A 419 -15.55 -18.27 7.45
CA LYS A 419 -15.70 -19.26 8.55
C LYS A 419 -17.17 -19.59 8.82
N ASP A 420 -17.93 -19.84 7.76
CA ASP A 420 -19.38 -20.11 7.78
C ASP A 420 -20.25 -18.93 8.25
N VAL A 421 -19.67 -17.74 8.47
CA VAL A 421 -20.45 -16.52 8.70
C VAL A 421 -21.02 -16.03 7.38
N GLY A 422 -22.32 -15.85 7.33
CA GLY A 422 -23.00 -15.31 6.16
C GLY A 422 -22.78 -13.81 6.04
N VAL A 423 -22.20 -13.36 4.93
CA VAL A 423 -22.03 -11.94 4.59
C VAL A 423 -23.12 -11.50 3.63
N LEU A 424 -23.43 -10.21 3.64
CA LEU A 424 -24.39 -9.60 2.73
C LEU A 424 -23.70 -9.18 1.43
N CYS A 425 -24.42 -9.33 0.34
CA CYS A 425 -24.01 -8.95 -1.01
C CYS A 425 -24.68 -7.63 -1.38
N TYR A 426 -23.92 -6.70 -1.90
CA TYR A 426 -24.37 -5.37 -2.32
C TYR A 426 -23.92 -5.07 -3.75
N GLU A 427 -24.76 -4.43 -4.55
CA GLU A 427 -24.34 -3.92 -5.85
C GLU A 427 -23.27 -2.82 -5.63
N ALA A 428 -22.15 -2.97 -6.30
CA ALA A 428 -21.11 -1.95 -6.34
C ALA A 428 -21.33 -1.03 -7.54
N GLY A 429 -20.76 0.17 -7.51
CA GLY A 429 -20.74 1.06 -8.67
C GLY A 429 -19.91 0.50 -9.82
N ALA A 430 -19.86 1.22 -10.94
CA ALA A 430 -19.12 0.80 -12.15
C ALA A 430 -17.59 0.68 -11.98
N GLY A 431 -17.04 1.08 -10.83
CA GLY A 431 -15.60 1.02 -10.58
C GLY A 431 -14.82 1.79 -11.63
N ALA A 432 -13.77 1.19 -12.16
CA ALA A 432 -12.88 1.77 -13.16
C ALA A 432 -13.27 1.41 -14.61
N ALA A 433 -14.58 1.31 -14.91
CA ALA A 433 -15.05 0.93 -16.24
C ALA A 433 -14.44 1.77 -17.37
N ASP A 434 -14.43 3.09 -17.22
CA ASP A 434 -13.89 4.00 -18.24
C ASP A 434 -12.40 3.76 -18.51
N VAL A 435 -11.61 3.47 -17.47
CA VAL A 435 -10.19 3.15 -17.59
C VAL A 435 -10.00 1.84 -18.35
N MET A 436 -10.73 0.79 -17.96
CA MET A 436 -10.63 -0.52 -18.62
C MET A 436 -11.08 -0.48 -20.07
N ASN A 437 -12.13 0.25 -20.38
CA ASN A 437 -12.63 0.42 -21.75
C ASN A 437 -11.61 1.17 -22.64
N ARG A 438 -10.87 2.11 -22.04
CA ARG A 438 -9.87 2.90 -22.74
C ARG A 438 -8.63 2.08 -23.10
N PHE A 439 -8.12 1.28 -22.17
CA PHE A 439 -6.85 0.56 -22.34
C PHE A 439 -7.04 -0.88 -22.80
N GLY A 440 -8.18 -1.51 -22.55
CA GLY A 440 -8.41 -2.91 -22.89
C GLY A 440 -7.50 -3.90 -22.17
N THR A 441 -7.28 -5.06 -22.76
CA THR A 441 -6.35 -6.07 -22.24
C THR A 441 -4.92 -5.62 -22.46
N LEU A 442 -4.07 -5.78 -21.44
CA LEU A 442 -2.66 -5.39 -21.49
C LEU A 442 -1.77 -6.57 -21.09
N LEU A 443 -0.71 -6.80 -21.86
CA LEU A 443 0.35 -7.76 -21.56
C LEU A 443 1.72 -7.08 -21.78
N TYR A 444 2.61 -7.19 -20.80
CA TYR A 444 3.95 -6.60 -20.86
C TYR A 444 5.02 -7.62 -20.49
N ASP A 445 6.18 -7.57 -21.14
CA ASP A 445 7.43 -8.18 -20.69
C ASP A 445 8.23 -7.12 -19.93
N VAL A 446 8.11 -7.08 -18.61
CA VAL A 446 8.74 -6.04 -17.77
C VAL A 446 10.24 -6.20 -17.60
N VAL A 447 10.82 -7.27 -18.12
CA VAL A 447 12.28 -7.43 -18.21
C VAL A 447 12.80 -6.76 -19.49
N ALA A 448 12.07 -6.89 -20.58
CA ALA A 448 12.42 -6.26 -21.86
C ALA A 448 11.99 -4.78 -21.91
N ASP A 449 10.87 -4.45 -21.29
CA ASP A 449 10.28 -3.11 -21.19
C ASP A 449 9.93 -2.79 -19.73
N PRO A 450 10.91 -2.44 -18.90
CA PRO A 450 10.68 -2.16 -17.46
C PRO A 450 9.74 -0.99 -17.20
N GLN A 451 9.58 -0.10 -18.16
CA GLN A 451 8.70 1.07 -18.07
C GLN A 451 7.29 0.81 -18.63
N GLN A 452 7.01 -0.42 -19.10
CA GLN A 452 5.70 -0.80 -19.67
C GLN A 452 5.13 0.19 -20.70
N GLN A 453 5.98 0.68 -21.59
CA GLN A 453 5.58 1.61 -22.65
C GLN A 453 4.93 0.89 -23.85
N ASN A 454 5.25 -0.39 -24.04
CA ASN A 454 4.90 -1.14 -25.24
C ASN A 454 4.23 -2.47 -24.86
N PRO A 455 2.89 -2.52 -24.80
CA PRO A 455 2.20 -3.79 -24.61
C PRO A 455 2.49 -4.74 -25.78
N ILE A 456 2.63 -6.02 -25.47
CA ILE A 456 2.93 -7.06 -26.45
C ILE A 456 1.68 -7.86 -26.81
N ASP A 457 1.66 -8.42 -28.03
CA ASP A 457 0.65 -9.37 -28.49
C ASP A 457 1.29 -10.77 -28.52
N ASP A 458 1.07 -11.55 -27.46
CA ASP A 458 1.58 -12.93 -27.31
C ASP A 458 0.48 -13.81 -26.69
N ALA A 459 -0.27 -14.47 -27.59
CA ALA A 459 -1.41 -15.29 -27.20
C ALA A 459 -1.01 -16.50 -26.31
N GLU A 460 0.21 -17.01 -26.41
CA GLU A 460 0.69 -18.13 -25.58
C GLU A 460 0.92 -17.63 -24.13
N GLN A 461 1.60 -16.52 -23.98
CA GLN A 461 1.81 -15.93 -22.64
C GLN A 461 0.51 -15.44 -22.03
N GLU A 462 -0.38 -14.83 -22.81
CA GLU A 462 -1.70 -14.41 -22.33
C GLU A 462 -2.49 -15.64 -21.80
N GLN A 463 -2.57 -16.73 -22.55
CA GLN A 463 -3.29 -17.93 -22.13
C GLN A 463 -2.66 -18.57 -20.89
N ARG A 464 -1.34 -18.60 -20.78
CA ARG A 464 -0.62 -19.14 -19.62
C ARG A 464 -0.93 -18.31 -18.36
N LEU A 465 -0.85 -17.01 -18.44
CA LEU A 465 -1.11 -16.10 -17.33
C LEU A 465 -2.59 -16.04 -16.95
N LEU A 466 -3.49 -16.14 -17.93
CA LEU A 466 -4.92 -16.28 -17.67
C LEU A 466 -5.23 -17.56 -16.90
N SER A 467 -4.57 -18.68 -17.24
CA SER A 467 -4.72 -19.94 -16.51
C SER A 467 -4.26 -19.82 -15.06
N ALA A 468 -3.11 -19.17 -14.82
CA ALA A 468 -2.62 -18.89 -13.48
C ALA A 468 -3.56 -17.96 -12.69
N MET A 469 -4.11 -16.94 -13.35
CA MET A 469 -5.11 -16.04 -12.76
C MET A 469 -6.34 -16.80 -12.28
N VAL A 470 -6.89 -17.69 -13.11
CA VAL A 470 -8.06 -18.52 -12.76
C VAL A 470 -7.77 -19.44 -11.57
N GLU A 471 -6.58 -20.06 -11.55
CA GLU A 471 -6.15 -20.90 -10.44
C GLU A 471 -6.09 -20.10 -9.13
N MET A 472 -5.41 -18.96 -9.14
CA MET A 472 -5.31 -18.08 -7.97
C MET A 472 -6.67 -17.51 -7.52
N MET A 473 -7.52 -17.09 -8.45
CA MET A 473 -8.89 -16.66 -8.13
C MET A 473 -9.71 -17.78 -7.48
N THR A 474 -9.49 -19.04 -7.91
CA THR A 474 -10.16 -20.21 -7.32
C THR A 474 -9.65 -20.49 -5.90
N GLU A 475 -8.35 -20.37 -5.66
CA GLU A 475 -7.75 -20.50 -4.32
C GLU A 475 -8.24 -19.40 -3.37
N MET A 476 -8.47 -18.19 -3.89
CA MET A 476 -9.02 -17.06 -3.15
C MET A 476 -10.53 -17.18 -2.88
N ASP A 477 -11.21 -18.20 -3.38
CA ASP A 477 -12.66 -18.38 -3.35
C ASP A 477 -13.39 -17.16 -3.95
N ALA A 478 -12.91 -16.71 -5.12
CA ALA A 478 -13.46 -15.53 -5.80
C ALA A 478 -14.94 -15.73 -6.11
N PRO A 479 -15.79 -14.70 -5.88
CA PRO A 479 -17.21 -14.77 -6.21
C PRO A 479 -17.43 -15.10 -7.68
N PRO A 480 -18.43 -15.98 -8.02
CA PRO A 480 -18.66 -16.44 -9.40
C PRO A 480 -18.84 -15.30 -10.40
N GLU A 481 -19.45 -14.20 -10.00
CA GLU A 481 -19.63 -13.04 -10.88
C GLU A 481 -18.33 -12.32 -11.23
N GLN A 482 -17.23 -12.53 -10.50
CA GLN A 482 -15.93 -12.00 -10.92
C GLN A 482 -15.44 -12.66 -12.21
N TYR A 483 -15.68 -13.96 -12.36
CA TYR A 483 -15.36 -14.67 -13.60
C TYR A 483 -16.26 -14.20 -14.76
N GLU A 484 -17.56 -14.06 -14.51
CA GLU A 484 -18.49 -13.48 -15.50
C GLU A 484 -18.07 -12.06 -15.91
N ARG A 485 -17.75 -11.21 -14.93
CA ARG A 485 -17.27 -9.83 -15.16
C ARG A 485 -16.04 -9.78 -16.06
N LEU A 486 -15.10 -10.70 -15.86
CA LEU A 486 -13.86 -10.79 -16.62
C LEU A 486 -14.01 -11.59 -17.94
N GLY A 487 -15.19 -12.10 -18.26
CA GLY A 487 -15.41 -12.93 -19.45
C GLY A 487 -14.64 -14.25 -19.40
N ILE A 488 -14.53 -14.85 -18.22
CA ILE A 488 -13.84 -16.12 -17.99
C ILE A 488 -14.88 -17.22 -17.85
N GLU A 489 -14.85 -18.18 -18.76
CA GLU A 489 -15.70 -19.37 -18.68
C GLU A 489 -15.12 -20.37 -17.67
N LEU A 490 -15.83 -20.58 -16.58
CA LEU A 490 -15.49 -21.67 -15.66
C LEU A 490 -15.87 -23.00 -16.30
N GLN A 491 -14.90 -23.89 -16.47
CA GLN A 491 -15.23 -25.26 -16.84
C GLN A 491 -15.99 -25.92 -15.68
N PRO A 492 -17.12 -26.59 -15.94
CA PRO A 492 -17.84 -27.31 -14.91
C PRO A 492 -16.92 -28.37 -14.28
N ARG A 493 -16.81 -28.33 -12.95
CA ARG A 493 -16.07 -29.30 -12.15
C ARG A 493 -16.71 -30.69 -12.24
#